data_ec52d9c9cd3993e95b54f3ca0e55df66
#
_entry.id   ec52d9c9cd3993e95b54f3ca0e55df66
#
_cell.length_a   1.000
_cell.length_b   1.000
_cell.length_c   1.000
_cell.angle_alpha   90.00
_cell.angle_beta   90.00
_cell.angle_gamma   90.00
#
_symmetry.space_group_name_H-M   'P 1'
#
loop_
_entity.id
_entity.type
_entity.pdbx_description
1 polymer ?
#
loop_
_entity_poly.entity_id
_entity_poly.type
_entity_poly.pdbx_seq_one_letter_code
_entity_poly.pdbx_strand_id
1 'polypeptide(L)'
;MNWLSWAVVPIVFIFGMWLYTSQLARSFPTLQGKRILLLIAHPDDEAMFFAPTLLALTRPELGNHVKILCLSSGDADGLGEARKKELVKSGLQLGLRSADDILVIEDSLYSNFPDSMTVAWHPRLISNLLIATFASKMASVSSKQAPQASIDAIITFDAHGISSHPNHISLYNGAHAFLKALMHRHSGWDCPIKLYTLTTTSILRKYLSIVDAPATMVGAVVRKKELGGFPTPLVFASSPVGCRTAQKAMTTAHESQMRWFRWGWITVSRYMVLNDLKKERTL
;
A
#
# COMPACT_ATOMS: atom_id res chain seq x y z
N MET A 1 20.49 -15.86 39.40
CA MET A 1 19.60 -15.50 38.29
C MET A 1 19.99 -16.41 37.12
N ASN A 2 19.09 -17.31 36.69
CA ASN A 2 19.42 -18.35 35.72
C ASN A 2 19.53 -17.70 34.31
N TRP A 3 20.40 -18.22 33.45
CA TRP A 3 20.59 -17.77 32.07
C TRP A 3 19.26 -17.67 31.25
N LEU A 4 18.26 -18.52 31.61
CA LEU A 4 16.90 -18.45 31.08
C LEU A 4 16.23 -17.09 31.35
N SER A 5 16.46 -16.48 32.52
CA SER A 5 15.88 -15.15 32.82
C SER A 5 16.42 -14.05 31.92
N TRP A 6 17.69 -14.14 31.54
CA TRP A 6 18.31 -13.18 30.63
C TRP A 6 17.78 -13.29 29.19
N ALA A 7 17.33 -14.48 28.76
CA ALA A 7 16.74 -14.70 27.44
C ALA A 7 15.24 -14.26 27.40
N VAL A 8 14.51 -14.42 28.49
CA VAL A 8 13.07 -14.09 28.55
C VAL A 8 12.82 -12.58 28.60
N VAL A 9 13.63 -11.82 29.32
CA VAL A 9 13.44 -10.36 29.47
C VAL A 9 13.36 -9.61 28.14
N PRO A 10 14.30 -9.77 27.21
CA PRO A 10 14.21 -9.07 25.90
C PRO A 10 12.99 -9.50 25.09
N ILE A 11 12.57 -10.75 25.15
CA ILE A 11 11.39 -11.25 24.44
C ILE A 11 10.13 -10.55 24.97
N VAL A 12 9.96 -10.53 26.29
CA VAL A 12 8.82 -9.86 26.95
C VAL A 12 8.83 -8.36 26.65
N PHE A 13 10.00 -7.73 26.67
CA PHE A 13 10.14 -6.32 26.35
C PHE A 13 9.75 -6.03 24.88
N ILE A 14 10.25 -6.79 23.92
CA ILE A 14 9.92 -6.63 22.49
C ILE A 14 8.43 -6.87 22.27
N PHE A 15 7.84 -7.88 22.91
CA PHE A 15 6.41 -8.16 22.79
C PHE A 15 5.56 -7.05 23.40
N GLY A 16 5.93 -6.55 24.57
CA GLY A 16 5.27 -5.40 25.21
C GLY A 16 5.37 -4.13 24.36
N MET A 17 6.56 -3.86 23.81
CA MET A 17 6.77 -2.76 22.85
C MET A 17 5.88 -2.91 21.62
N TRP A 18 5.72 -4.13 21.11
CA TRP A 18 4.84 -4.39 19.96
C TRP A 18 3.38 -4.06 20.27
N LEU A 19 2.86 -4.57 21.38
CA LEU A 19 1.49 -4.26 21.80
C LEU A 19 1.29 -2.77 22.02
N TYR A 20 2.20 -2.11 22.72
CA TYR A 20 2.18 -0.67 22.95
C TYR A 20 2.19 0.12 21.62
N THR A 21 3.10 -0.22 20.71
CA THR A 21 3.22 0.44 19.41
C THR A 21 1.95 0.27 18.56
N SER A 22 1.38 -0.95 18.54
CA SER A 22 0.16 -1.21 17.78
C SER A 22 -1.05 -0.42 18.33
N GLN A 23 -1.09 -0.21 19.65
CA GLN A 23 -2.11 0.61 20.29
C GLN A 23 -1.87 2.11 20.03
N LEU A 24 -0.62 2.57 20.15
CA LEU A 24 -0.24 3.95 19.90
C LEU A 24 -0.52 4.35 18.43
N ALA A 25 -0.24 3.45 17.46
CA ALA A 25 -0.52 3.71 16.06
C ALA A 25 -2.01 3.99 15.78
N ARG A 26 -2.92 3.40 16.56
CA ARG A 26 -4.36 3.66 16.44
C ARG A 26 -4.78 5.07 16.88
N SER A 27 -3.98 5.74 17.68
CA SER A 27 -4.24 7.13 18.10
C SER A 27 -3.75 8.18 17.08
N PHE A 28 -2.98 7.76 16.07
CA PHE A 28 -2.60 8.67 14.99
C PHE A 28 -3.79 8.98 14.08
N PRO A 29 -3.89 10.22 13.58
CA PRO A 29 -4.90 10.57 12.58
C PRO A 29 -4.81 9.67 11.36
N THR A 30 -5.97 9.25 10.85
CA THR A 30 -6.07 8.37 9.69
C THR A 30 -7.19 8.79 8.75
N LEU A 31 -7.28 8.15 7.59
CA LEU A 31 -8.36 8.36 6.64
C LEU A 31 -9.66 7.76 7.18
N GLN A 32 -10.76 8.52 7.07
CA GLN A 32 -12.11 8.11 7.49
C GLN A 32 -13.13 8.53 6.44
N GLY A 33 -14.10 7.66 6.15
CA GLY A 33 -15.16 7.91 5.17
C GLY A 33 -14.63 8.16 3.75
N LYS A 34 -13.49 7.54 3.38
CA LYS A 34 -12.83 7.78 2.09
C LYS A 34 -12.94 6.58 1.16
N ARG A 35 -12.99 6.87 -0.13
CA ARG A 35 -12.85 5.88 -1.22
C ARG A 35 -11.35 5.82 -1.56
N ILE A 36 -10.72 4.72 -1.22
CA ILE A 36 -9.27 4.57 -1.25
C ILE A 36 -8.90 3.54 -2.32
N LEU A 37 -7.99 3.90 -3.21
CA LEU A 37 -7.37 2.99 -4.16
C LEU A 37 -6.00 2.58 -3.66
N LEU A 38 -5.76 1.29 -3.44
CA LEU A 38 -4.43 0.72 -3.35
C LEU A 38 -3.98 0.31 -4.75
N LEU A 39 -2.97 1.01 -5.27
CA LEU A 39 -2.39 0.76 -6.58
C LEU A 39 -1.10 -0.06 -6.41
N ILE A 40 -1.11 -1.31 -6.89
CA ILE A 40 -0.01 -2.26 -6.79
C ILE A 40 0.43 -2.77 -8.15
N ALA A 41 1.64 -3.31 -8.22
CA ALA A 41 2.21 -3.83 -9.45
C ALA A 41 1.81 -5.28 -9.71
N HIS A 42 1.96 -6.15 -8.70
CA HIS A 42 1.80 -7.59 -8.84
C HIS A 42 0.91 -8.15 -7.72
N PRO A 43 0.25 -9.30 -7.95
CA PRO A 43 -0.39 -10.05 -6.88
C PRO A 43 0.66 -10.54 -5.87
N ASP A 44 0.54 -10.18 -4.63
CA ASP A 44 1.33 -10.36 -3.42
C ASP A 44 1.86 -9.05 -2.80
N ASP A 45 1.96 -7.96 -3.56
CA ASP A 45 2.39 -6.65 -3.05
C ASP A 45 1.53 -6.18 -1.87
N GLU A 46 0.22 -6.40 -1.93
CA GLU A 46 -0.73 -5.98 -0.90
C GLU A 46 -0.46 -6.66 0.45
N ALA A 47 -0.04 -7.93 0.42
CA ALA A 47 0.27 -8.71 1.61
C ALA A 47 1.71 -8.48 2.08
N MET A 48 2.67 -8.37 1.15
CA MET A 48 4.08 -8.19 1.46
C MET A 48 4.44 -6.79 1.95
N PHE A 49 3.76 -5.77 1.45
CA PHE A 49 4.14 -4.36 1.68
C PHE A 49 3.06 -3.56 2.38
N PHE A 50 1.79 -3.80 2.09
CA PHE A 50 0.68 -2.96 2.53
C PHE A 50 -0.26 -3.63 3.55
N ALA A 51 0.04 -4.82 4.05
CA ALA A 51 -0.85 -5.51 4.99
C ALA A 51 -1.20 -4.67 6.24
N PRO A 52 -0.26 -3.98 6.93
CA PRO A 52 -0.61 -3.09 8.04
C PRO A 52 -1.55 -1.96 7.62
N THR A 53 -1.37 -1.41 6.42
CA THR A 53 -2.22 -0.37 5.85
C THR A 53 -3.63 -0.88 5.57
N LEU A 54 -3.75 -2.02 4.89
CA LEU A 54 -5.05 -2.62 4.56
C LEU A 54 -5.81 -2.98 5.82
N LEU A 55 -5.21 -3.75 6.74
CA LEU A 55 -5.82 -4.16 8.01
C LEU A 55 -6.28 -2.96 8.86
N ALA A 56 -5.62 -1.80 8.73
CA ALA A 56 -6.05 -0.60 9.43
C ALA A 56 -7.19 0.12 8.69
N LEU A 57 -7.08 0.33 7.37
CA LEU A 57 -8.02 1.15 6.61
C LEU A 57 -9.32 0.44 6.26
N THR A 58 -9.35 -0.90 6.28
CA THR A 58 -10.56 -1.71 6.03
C THR A 58 -11.42 -1.89 7.28
N ARG A 59 -10.98 -1.39 8.45
CA ARG A 59 -11.77 -1.48 9.68
C ARG A 59 -13.14 -0.81 9.49
N PRO A 60 -14.25 -1.50 9.85
CA PRO A 60 -15.61 -0.98 9.62
C PRO A 60 -15.89 0.37 10.27
N GLU A 61 -15.29 0.63 11.45
CA GLU A 61 -15.49 1.88 12.19
C GLU A 61 -14.92 3.10 11.49
N LEU A 62 -14.01 2.95 10.52
CA LEU A 62 -13.48 4.05 9.73
C LEU A 62 -14.39 4.43 8.55
N GLY A 63 -15.34 3.57 8.17
CA GLY A 63 -16.26 3.83 7.07
C GLY A 63 -15.60 3.97 5.69
N ASN A 64 -14.34 3.57 5.53
CA ASN A 64 -13.65 3.65 4.24
C ASN A 64 -14.14 2.57 3.28
N HIS A 65 -14.03 2.84 1.98
CA HIS A 65 -14.15 1.85 0.93
C HIS A 65 -12.79 1.70 0.24
N VAL A 66 -12.14 0.57 0.44
CA VAL A 66 -10.81 0.28 -0.10
C VAL A 66 -10.95 -0.64 -1.30
N LYS A 67 -10.31 -0.26 -2.42
CA LYS A 67 -10.19 -1.08 -3.64
C LYS A 67 -8.72 -1.31 -3.96
N ILE A 68 -8.43 -2.45 -4.59
CA ILE A 68 -7.11 -2.78 -5.14
C ILE A 68 -7.18 -2.70 -6.67
N LEU A 69 -6.22 -2.01 -7.27
CA LEU A 69 -5.91 -2.11 -8.69
C LEU A 69 -4.49 -2.65 -8.83
N CYS A 70 -4.40 -3.85 -9.39
CA CYS A 70 -3.15 -4.53 -9.72
C CYS A 70 -2.91 -4.44 -11.23
N LEU A 71 -1.76 -3.91 -11.65
CA LEU A 71 -1.51 -3.62 -13.07
C LEU A 71 -0.97 -4.80 -13.86
N SER A 72 -0.39 -5.79 -13.21
CA SER A 72 0.09 -7.02 -13.86
C SER A 72 -0.48 -8.25 -13.16
N SER A 73 -0.83 -9.27 -13.91
CA SER A 73 -1.17 -10.58 -13.34
C SER A 73 0.06 -11.30 -12.74
N GLY A 74 1.26 -10.78 -13.05
CA GLY A 74 2.52 -11.39 -12.64
C GLY A 74 2.80 -12.72 -13.35
N ASP A 75 2.48 -12.81 -14.64
CA ASP A 75 2.51 -14.06 -15.42
C ASP A 75 3.90 -14.45 -15.95
N ALA A 76 4.97 -13.93 -15.37
CA ALA A 76 6.34 -14.26 -15.79
C ALA A 76 6.63 -15.78 -15.75
N ASP A 77 6.01 -16.50 -14.82
CA ASP A 77 6.16 -17.96 -14.66
C ASP A 77 4.94 -18.74 -15.23
N GLY A 78 4.03 -18.11 -15.99
CA GLY A 78 2.81 -18.76 -16.52
C GLY A 78 1.74 -19.01 -15.44
N LEU A 79 1.78 -18.29 -14.31
CA LEU A 79 0.88 -18.49 -13.18
C LEU A 79 -0.16 -17.35 -13.03
N GLY A 80 -0.33 -16.49 -14.02
CA GLY A 80 -1.15 -15.29 -13.93
C GLY A 80 -2.59 -15.57 -13.46
N GLU A 81 -3.25 -16.56 -14.00
CA GLU A 81 -4.63 -16.92 -13.60
C GLU A 81 -4.71 -17.45 -12.15
N ALA A 82 -3.69 -18.18 -11.69
CA ALA A 82 -3.64 -18.62 -10.30
C ALA A 82 -3.41 -17.41 -9.37
N ARG A 83 -2.48 -16.54 -9.72
CA ARG A 83 -2.12 -15.33 -8.94
C ARG A 83 -3.29 -14.35 -8.83
N LYS A 84 -4.13 -14.20 -9.85
CA LYS A 84 -5.37 -13.39 -9.77
C LYS A 84 -6.31 -13.92 -8.68
N LYS A 85 -6.53 -15.24 -8.64
CA LYS A 85 -7.36 -15.88 -7.61
C LYS A 85 -6.75 -15.77 -6.22
N GLU A 86 -5.43 -15.89 -6.13
CA GLU A 86 -4.67 -15.70 -4.91
C GLU A 86 -4.80 -14.29 -4.36
N LEU A 87 -4.72 -13.26 -5.22
CA LEU A 87 -4.91 -11.87 -4.84
C LEU A 87 -6.32 -11.61 -4.27
N VAL A 88 -7.36 -12.19 -4.88
CA VAL A 88 -8.73 -12.08 -4.37
C VAL A 88 -8.82 -12.70 -2.97
N LYS A 89 -8.28 -13.91 -2.79
CA LYS A 89 -8.28 -14.61 -1.50
C LYS A 89 -7.52 -13.82 -0.43
N SER A 90 -6.35 -13.26 -0.77
CA SER A 90 -5.54 -12.43 0.09
C SER A 90 -6.24 -11.13 0.47
N GLY A 91 -6.79 -10.41 -0.49
CA GLY A 91 -7.49 -9.16 -0.26
C GLY A 91 -8.68 -9.32 0.71
N LEU A 92 -9.47 -10.39 0.56
CA LEU A 92 -10.56 -10.71 1.49
C LEU A 92 -10.02 -11.03 2.89
N GLN A 93 -8.90 -11.76 3.02
CA GLN A 93 -8.26 -12.02 4.30
C GLN A 93 -7.73 -10.73 4.97
N LEU A 94 -7.31 -9.74 4.17
CA LEU A 94 -6.82 -8.44 4.63
C LEU A 94 -7.94 -7.42 4.87
N GLY A 95 -9.21 -7.83 4.72
CA GLY A 95 -10.38 -7.07 5.14
C GLY A 95 -11.11 -6.32 4.03
N LEU A 96 -10.83 -6.57 2.74
CA LEU A 96 -11.66 -6.04 1.66
C LEU A 96 -13.07 -6.63 1.75
N ARG A 97 -14.07 -5.85 1.32
CA ARG A 97 -15.50 -6.21 1.48
C ARG A 97 -15.96 -7.26 0.47
N SER A 98 -15.42 -7.22 -0.75
CA SER A 98 -15.86 -8.05 -1.86
C SER A 98 -14.70 -8.32 -2.82
N ALA A 99 -14.80 -9.41 -3.58
CA ALA A 99 -13.95 -9.69 -4.73
C ALA A 99 -14.03 -8.58 -5.80
N ASP A 100 -15.18 -7.89 -5.92
CA ASP A 100 -15.39 -6.78 -6.86
C ASP A 100 -14.58 -5.54 -6.51
N ASP A 101 -13.98 -5.49 -5.32
CA ASP A 101 -13.06 -4.43 -4.92
C ASP A 101 -11.63 -4.68 -5.40
N ILE A 102 -11.39 -5.77 -6.13
CA ILE A 102 -10.08 -6.14 -6.66
C ILE A 102 -10.15 -6.23 -8.18
N LEU A 103 -9.42 -5.32 -8.83
CA LEU A 103 -9.28 -5.30 -10.28
C LEU A 103 -7.83 -5.64 -10.65
N VAL A 104 -7.65 -6.68 -11.44
CA VAL A 104 -6.35 -7.05 -12.05
C VAL A 104 -6.44 -6.78 -13.54
N ILE A 105 -5.47 -6.06 -14.07
CA ILE A 105 -5.41 -5.79 -15.53
C ILE A 105 -4.94 -7.07 -16.23
N GLU A 106 -5.69 -7.49 -17.24
CA GLU A 106 -5.37 -8.68 -18.01
C GLU A 106 -4.28 -8.40 -19.03
N ASP A 107 -3.24 -9.22 -19.05
CA ASP A 107 -2.07 -9.06 -19.93
C ASP A 107 -2.41 -9.21 -21.40
N SER A 108 -3.47 -9.96 -21.76
CA SER A 108 -3.94 -10.14 -23.14
C SER A 108 -4.46 -8.82 -23.78
N LEU A 109 -4.96 -7.88 -22.94
CA LEU A 109 -5.45 -6.59 -23.41
C LEU A 109 -4.38 -5.49 -23.32
N TYR A 110 -3.39 -5.65 -22.43
CA TYR A 110 -2.35 -4.67 -22.14
C TYR A 110 -1.00 -5.34 -21.88
N SER A 111 -0.37 -5.86 -22.94
CA SER A 111 1.06 -6.33 -22.89
C SER A 111 2.04 -5.22 -22.45
N ASN A 112 1.49 -4.11 -21.94
CA ASN A 112 2.22 -2.92 -21.53
C ASN A 112 2.70 -2.97 -20.07
N PHE A 113 2.28 -3.96 -19.28
CA PHE A 113 2.61 -4.09 -17.87
C PHE A 113 3.27 -5.46 -17.54
N PRO A 114 4.38 -5.83 -18.22
CA PRO A 114 5.05 -7.09 -17.94
C PRO A 114 5.66 -7.08 -16.54
N ASP A 115 5.55 -8.19 -15.81
CA ASP A 115 6.30 -8.43 -14.57
C ASP A 115 7.79 -8.57 -14.92
N SER A 116 8.60 -7.57 -14.59
CA SER A 116 10.00 -7.53 -14.99
C SER A 116 10.85 -6.72 -14.02
N MET A 117 12.04 -7.27 -13.72
CA MET A 117 13.06 -6.57 -12.93
C MET A 117 13.84 -5.53 -13.74
N THR A 118 13.62 -5.44 -15.06
CA THR A 118 14.40 -4.56 -15.95
C THR A 118 13.53 -3.60 -16.75
N VAL A 119 12.24 -3.90 -16.93
CA VAL A 119 11.32 -3.08 -17.74
C VAL A 119 10.53 -2.13 -16.85
N ALA A 120 10.71 -0.83 -17.09
CA ALA A 120 9.85 0.20 -16.49
C ALA A 120 8.61 0.43 -17.35
N TRP A 121 7.46 0.57 -16.72
CA TRP A 121 6.19 0.89 -17.41
C TRP A 121 6.09 2.37 -17.70
N HIS A 122 5.52 2.70 -18.86
CA HIS A 122 5.41 4.09 -19.27
C HIS A 122 4.35 4.84 -18.42
N PRO A 123 4.69 5.96 -17.76
CA PRO A 123 3.77 6.66 -16.84
C PRO A 123 2.44 7.09 -17.48
N ARG A 124 2.44 7.44 -18.78
CA ARG A 124 1.22 7.82 -19.49
C ARG A 124 0.22 6.68 -19.65
N LEU A 125 0.68 5.43 -19.79
CA LEU A 125 -0.21 4.28 -19.89
C LEU A 125 -0.94 4.06 -18.56
N ILE A 126 -0.23 4.13 -17.44
CA ILE A 126 -0.81 4.06 -16.08
C ILE A 126 -1.78 5.23 -15.88
N SER A 127 -1.39 6.44 -16.24
CA SER A 127 -2.24 7.63 -16.14
C SER A 127 -3.54 7.48 -16.94
N ASN A 128 -3.47 7.03 -18.18
CA ASN A 128 -4.63 6.84 -19.05
C ASN A 128 -5.59 5.78 -18.47
N LEU A 129 -5.04 4.67 -17.93
CA LEU A 129 -5.83 3.65 -17.28
C LEU A 129 -6.55 4.21 -16.04
N LEU A 130 -5.85 4.97 -15.18
CA LEU A 130 -6.44 5.59 -14.00
C LEU A 130 -7.51 6.63 -14.36
N ILE A 131 -7.32 7.39 -15.45
CA ILE A 131 -8.33 8.32 -15.96
C ILE A 131 -9.57 7.55 -16.40
N ALA A 132 -9.40 6.53 -17.23
CA ALA A 132 -10.52 5.74 -17.75
C ALA A 132 -11.33 5.08 -16.62
N THR A 133 -10.65 4.59 -15.59
CA THR A 133 -11.29 3.86 -14.50
C THR A 133 -11.89 4.77 -13.43
N PHE A 134 -11.22 5.86 -13.04
CA PHE A 134 -11.60 6.64 -11.86
C PHE A 134 -11.96 8.10 -12.14
N ALA A 135 -11.69 8.61 -13.35
CA ALA A 135 -11.98 9.97 -13.76
C ALA A 135 -12.60 10.04 -15.17
N SER A 136 -13.39 9.05 -15.57
CA SER A 136 -13.98 8.91 -16.91
C SER A 136 -14.80 10.13 -17.35
N LYS A 137 -15.39 10.88 -16.41
CA LYS A 137 -16.11 12.12 -16.68
C LYS A 137 -15.19 13.33 -16.93
N MET A 138 -13.88 13.19 -16.80
CA MET A 138 -12.93 14.30 -16.91
C MET A 138 -13.02 15.04 -18.26
N ALA A 139 -13.25 14.31 -19.35
CA ALA A 139 -13.36 14.90 -20.69
C ALA A 139 -14.60 15.79 -20.88
N SER A 140 -15.66 15.56 -20.12
CA SER A 140 -16.92 16.31 -20.18
C SER A 140 -17.02 17.44 -19.15
N VAL A 141 -16.08 17.53 -18.18
CA VAL A 141 -16.09 18.58 -17.17
C VAL A 141 -15.44 19.85 -17.72
N SER A 142 -16.18 20.96 -17.66
CA SER A 142 -15.65 22.28 -18.01
C SER A 142 -14.54 22.69 -17.05
N SER A 143 -13.54 23.43 -17.56
CA SER A 143 -12.47 24.04 -16.74
C SER A 143 -12.99 24.98 -15.64
N LYS A 144 -14.25 25.43 -15.76
CA LYS A 144 -14.94 26.26 -14.76
C LYS A 144 -15.58 25.45 -13.62
N GLN A 145 -15.52 24.12 -13.68
CA GLN A 145 -16.05 23.23 -12.66
C GLN A 145 -14.91 22.48 -11.94
N ALA A 146 -15.14 22.13 -10.69
CA ALA A 146 -14.18 21.31 -9.93
C ALA A 146 -13.96 19.97 -10.61
N PRO A 147 -12.70 19.48 -10.71
CA PRO A 147 -12.42 18.16 -11.25
C PRO A 147 -13.06 17.09 -10.35
N GLN A 148 -13.60 16.02 -10.97
CA GLN A 148 -14.31 14.96 -10.28
C GLN A 148 -13.60 13.62 -10.47
N ALA A 149 -13.61 12.80 -9.41
CA ALA A 149 -13.11 11.44 -9.43
C ALA A 149 -13.97 10.54 -8.56
N SER A 150 -13.95 9.24 -8.86
CA SER A 150 -14.66 8.22 -8.08
C SER A 150 -13.90 7.77 -6.83
N ILE A 151 -12.68 8.24 -6.62
CA ILE A 151 -11.80 7.96 -5.48
C ILE A 151 -11.32 9.25 -4.82
N ASP A 152 -10.97 9.20 -3.54
CA ASP A 152 -10.51 10.34 -2.73
C ASP A 152 -9.00 10.25 -2.43
N ALA A 153 -8.44 9.04 -2.41
CA ALA A 153 -7.03 8.82 -2.16
C ALA A 153 -6.47 7.65 -2.99
N ILE A 154 -5.21 7.77 -3.39
CA ILE A 154 -4.40 6.70 -3.95
C ILE A 154 -3.29 6.40 -2.96
N ILE A 155 -3.06 5.12 -2.68
CA ILE A 155 -1.93 4.60 -1.92
C ILE A 155 -1.10 3.74 -2.86
N THR A 156 0.21 3.96 -2.91
CA THR A 156 1.14 3.17 -3.73
C THR A 156 2.56 3.24 -3.17
N PHE A 157 3.53 2.72 -3.91
CA PHE A 157 4.95 2.81 -3.59
C PHE A 157 5.48 4.25 -3.76
N ASP A 158 6.63 4.56 -3.15
CA ASP A 158 7.35 5.81 -3.36
C ASP A 158 8.30 5.73 -4.58
N ALA A 159 9.03 6.83 -4.83
CA ALA A 159 9.99 6.93 -5.95
C ALA A 159 11.13 5.91 -5.89
N HIS A 160 11.33 5.23 -4.76
CA HIS A 160 12.38 4.21 -4.58
C HIS A 160 11.83 2.77 -4.66
N GLY A 161 10.48 2.59 -4.68
CA GLY A 161 9.82 1.32 -4.90
C GLY A 161 10.18 0.21 -3.91
N ILE A 162 10.52 0.54 -2.66
CA ILE A 162 10.93 -0.33 -1.56
C ILE A 162 12.22 -1.11 -1.82
N SER A 163 12.34 -1.74 -2.99
CA SER A 163 13.48 -2.58 -3.39
C SER A 163 14.05 -2.15 -4.75
N SER A 164 13.80 -0.90 -5.15
CA SER A 164 14.18 -0.37 -6.47
C SER A 164 13.55 -1.15 -7.63
N HIS A 165 12.40 -1.81 -7.38
CA HIS A 165 11.70 -2.56 -8.42
C HIS A 165 11.16 -1.59 -9.50
N PRO A 166 11.50 -1.76 -10.79
CA PRO A 166 11.10 -0.83 -11.84
C PRO A 166 9.58 -0.64 -11.96
N ASN A 167 8.82 -1.72 -11.76
CA ASN A 167 7.36 -1.67 -11.83
C ASN A 167 6.77 -0.87 -10.66
N HIS A 168 7.31 -1.00 -9.43
CA HIS A 168 6.88 -0.18 -8.27
C HIS A 168 7.16 1.30 -8.49
N ILE A 169 8.35 1.65 -9.01
CA ILE A 169 8.73 3.02 -9.35
C ILE A 169 7.81 3.56 -10.47
N SER A 170 7.43 2.71 -11.41
CA SER A 170 6.50 3.09 -12.49
C SER A 170 5.12 3.45 -11.96
N LEU A 171 4.61 2.78 -10.92
CA LEU A 171 3.35 3.13 -10.27
C LEU A 171 3.40 4.53 -9.66
N TYR A 172 4.47 4.87 -8.96
CA TYR A 172 4.69 6.21 -8.43
C TYR A 172 4.63 7.27 -9.53
N ASN A 173 5.40 7.08 -10.61
CA ASN A 173 5.44 8.01 -11.74
C ASN A 173 4.09 8.09 -12.47
N GLY A 174 3.40 6.96 -12.63
CA GLY A 174 2.08 6.89 -13.25
C GLY A 174 1.00 7.60 -12.43
N ALA A 175 1.00 7.42 -11.11
CA ALA A 175 0.08 8.12 -10.21
C ALA A 175 0.30 9.64 -10.26
N HIS A 176 1.55 10.11 -10.26
CA HIS A 176 1.86 11.54 -10.44
C HIS A 176 1.41 12.06 -11.82
N ALA A 177 1.66 11.30 -12.89
CA ALA A 177 1.21 11.66 -14.23
C ALA A 177 -0.32 11.78 -14.32
N PHE A 178 -1.04 10.86 -13.63
CA PHE A 178 -2.50 10.89 -13.52
C PHE A 178 -3.00 12.17 -12.83
N LEU A 179 -2.45 12.51 -11.66
CA LEU A 179 -2.85 13.72 -10.93
C LEU A 179 -2.55 14.98 -11.73
N LYS A 180 -1.40 15.04 -12.41
CA LYS A 180 -1.04 16.15 -13.30
C LYS A 180 -2.02 16.27 -14.48
N ALA A 181 -2.40 15.15 -15.09
CA ALA A 181 -3.37 15.14 -16.18
C ALA A 181 -4.77 15.59 -15.69
N LEU A 182 -5.21 15.08 -14.52
CA LEU A 182 -6.48 15.45 -13.90
C LEU A 182 -6.59 16.98 -13.66
N MET A 183 -5.49 17.61 -13.25
CA MET A 183 -5.44 19.04 -12.91
C MET A 183 -5.06 19.95 -14.07
N HIS A 184 -4.68 19.41 -15.24
CA HIS A 184 -4.10 20.19 -16.35
C HIS A 184 -4.97 21.38 -16.81
N ARG A 185 -6.30 21.26 -16.75
CA ARG A 185 -7.23 22.34 -17.15
C ARG A 185 -7.99 22.97 -15.99
N HIS A 186 -7.58 22.68 -14.74
CA HIS A 186 -8.30 23.05 -13.54
C HIS A 186 -7.41 23.86 -12.58
N SER A 187 -6.66 24.86 -13.13
CA SER A 187 -5.85 25.76 -12.31
C SER A 187 -6.76 26.55 -11.37
N GLY A 188 -6.37 26.66 -10.10
CA GLY A 188 -7.17 27.31 -9.05
C GLY A 188 -8.11 26.38 -8.29
N TRP A 189 -8.26 25.12 -8.68
CA TRP A 189 -8.99 24.11 -7.95
C TRP A 189 -8.06 23.19 -7.16
N ASP A 190 -8.52 22.76 -5.99
CA ASP A 190 -7.81 21.72 -5.24
C ASP A 190 -7.96 20.36 -5.93
N CYS A 191 -6.88 19.58 -5.97
CA CYS A 191 -6.94 18.23 -6.50
C CYS A 191 -7.85 17.36 -5.61
N PRO A 192 -8.90 16.73 -6.18
CA PRO A 192 -9.84 15.92 -5.40
C PRO A 192 -9.22 14.64 -4.84
N ILE A 193 -8.11 14.18 -5.42
CA ILE A 193 -7.42 12.96 -5.04
C ILE A 193 -6.13 13.29 -4.32
N LYS A 194 -5.88 12.66 -3.17
CA LYS A 194 -4.60 12.76 -2.46
C LYS A 194 -3.78 11.50 -2.66
N LEU A 195 -2.50 11.67 -2.99
CA LEU A 195 -1.56 10.57 -3.20
C LEU A 195 -0.76 10.33 -1.91
N TYR A 196 -0.76 9.08 -1.47
CA TYR A 196 0.05 8.61 -0.35
C TYR A 196 1.03 7.55 -0.84
N THR A 197 2.27 7.65 -0.41
CA THR A 197 3.33 6.73 -0.81
C THR A 197 3.94 6.03 0.39
N LEU A 198 4.13 4.72 0.28
CA LEU A 198 4.78 3.90 1.29
C LEU A 198 6.28 4.22 1.34
N THR A 199 6.76 4.65 2.50
CA THR A 199 8.13 5.12 2.66
C THR A 199 9.14 3.97 2.49
N THR A 200 10.05 4.09 1.55
CA THR A 200 11.23 3.23 1.44
C THR A 200 12.21 3.54 2.57
N THR A 201 12.69 2.51 3.24
CA THR A 201 13.67 2.63 4.31
C THR A 201 15.01 1.99 3.93
N SER A 202 16.07 2.31 4.68
CA SER A 202 17.38 1.66 4.50
C SER A 202 17.27 0.14 4.70
N ILE A 203 18.24 -0.59 4.13
CA ILE A 203 18.22 -2.05 4.18
C ILE A 203 18.20 -2.59 5.61
N LEU A 204 18.93 -1.93 6.53
CA LEU A 204 18.93 -2.31 7.93
C LEU A 204 17.53 -2.18 8.54
N ARG A 205 16.90 -1.01 8.41
CA ARG A 205 15.55 -0.77 8.93
C ARG A 205 14.50 -1.69 8.32
N LYS A 206 14.68 -2.08 7.05
CA LYS A 206 13.78 -2.99 6.33
C LYS A 206 13.60 -4.34 7.05
N TYR A 207 14.65 -4.83 7.70
CA TYR A 207 14.68 -6.15 8.36
C TYR A 207 14.70 -6.12 9.89
N LEU A 208 14.36 -4.98 10.49
CA LEU A 208 14.24 -4.85 11.95
C LEU A 208 12.84 -5.15 12.49
N SER A 209 11.88 -5.55 11.64
CA SER A 209 10.51 -5.85 12.07
C SER A 209 9.96 -4.77 13.01
N ILE A 210 9.40 -5.16 14.15
CA ILE A 210 8.82 -4.25 15.15
C ILE A 210 9.89 -3.39 15.86
N VAL A 211 11.14 -3.78 15.86
CA VAL A 211 12.22 -3.01 16.49
C VAL A 211 12.45 -1.65 15.81
N ASP A 212 12.03 -1.50 14.55
CA ASP A 212 12.04 -0.21 13.84
C ASP A 212 10.94 0.77 14.33
N ALA A 213 9.99 0.31 15.10
CA ALA A 213 8.81 1.10 15.50
C ALA A 213 9.15 2.40 16.25
N PRO A 214 10.05 2.43 17.25
CA PRO A 214 10.38 3.66 17.96
C PRO A 214 10.87 4.78 17.02
N ALA A 215 11.79 4.45 16.10
CA ALA A 215 12.32 5.41 15.14
C ALA A 215 11.22 5.93 14.19
N THR A 216 10.33 5.04 13.73
CA THR A 216 9.20 5.41 12.87
C THR A 216 8.20 6.29 13.61
N MET A 217 7.84 5.96 14.87
CA MET A 217 6.89 6.74 15.67
C MET A 217 7.41 8.14 15.98
N VAL A 218 8.67 8.27 16.39
CA VAL A 218 9.31 9.58 16.62
C VAL A 218 9.30 10.38 15.32
N GLY A 219 9.72 9.80 14.20
CA GLY A 219 9.69 10.45 12.89
C GLY A 219 8.29 10.88 12.46
N ALA A 220 7.27 10.12 12.81
CA ALA A 220 5.88 10.44 12.51
C ALA A 220 5.38 11.64 13.34
N VAL A 221 5.67 11.66 14.63
CA VAL A 221 5.30 12.77 15.53
C VAL A 221 5.92 14.09 15.06
N VAL A 222 7.22 14.08 14.72
CA VAL A 222 7.93 15.27 14.24
C VAL A 222 7.39 15.79 12.91
N ARG A 223 6.94 14.89 12.03
CA ARG A 223 6.44 15.24 10.69
C ARG A 223 4.92 15.40 10.62
N LYS A 224 4.21 15.21 11.74
CA LYS A 224 2.76 15.25 11.77
C LYS A 224 2.21 16.58 11.28
N LYS A 225 1.31 16.51 10.28
CA LYS A 225 0.51 17.64 9.78
C LYS A 225 -0.91 17.13 9.50
N GLU A 226 -1.89 17.85 10.01
CA GLU A 226 -3.30 17.58 9.73
C GLU A 226 -3.82 18.61 8.74
N LEU A 227 -4.32 18.15 7.60
CA LEU A 227 -4.87 19.01 6.56
C LEU A 227 -6.19 18.43 6.06
N GLY A 228 -7.30 19.01 6.51
CA GLY A 228 -8.62 18.80 5.91
C GLY A 228 -9.07 17.33 5.78
N GLY A 229 -8.89 16.49 6.79
CA GLY A 229 -9.26 15.06 6.76
C GLY A 229 -8.31 14.17 5.94
N PHE A 230 -7.15 14.70 5.54
CA PHE A 230 -6.07 14.00 4.85
C PHE A 230 -4.74 14.19 5.60
N PRO A 231 -4.57 13.55 6.76
CA PRO A 231 -3.39 13.71 7.61
C PRO A 231 -2.13 13.14 6.96
N THR A 232 -0.95 13.59 7.44
CA THR A 232 0.35 13.08 7.02
C THR A 232 1.36 13.17 8.17
N PRO A 233 2.22 12.15 8.37
CA PRO A 233 2.16 10.84 7.73
C PRO A 233 0.98 10.00 8.24
N LEU A 234 0.55 9.01 7.44
CA LEU A 234 -0.27 7.93 7.96
C LEU A 234 0.65 6.86 8.54
N VAL A 235 0.38 6.40 9.75
CA VAL A 235 1.18 5.36 10.40
C VAL A 235 0.29 4.22 10.86
N PHE A 236 0.65 3.03 10.44
CA PHE A 236 -0.07 1.80 10.75
C PHE A 236 0.88 0.78 11.35
N ALA A 237 0.52 0.22 12.49
CA ALA A 237 1.24 -0.88 13.11
C ALA A 237 0.28 -2.04 13.38
N SER A 238 0.56 -3.18 12.79
CA SER A 238 -0.20 -4.41 13.02
C SER A 238 0.05 -4.92 14.44
N SER A 239 -1.01 -5.35 15.11
CA SER A 239 -0.86 -6.18 16.30
C SER A 239 -0.23 -7.54 15.94
N PRO A 240 0.24 -8.33 16.92
CA PRO A 240 0.71 -9.70 16.64
C PRO A 240 -0.30 -10.55 15.87
N VAL A 241 -1.60 -10.39 16.15
CA VAL A 241 -2.68 -11.06 15.41
C VAL A 241 -2.76 -10.55 13.97
N GLY A 242 -2.70 -9.23 13.77
CA GLY A 242 -2.71 -8.63 12.43
C GLY A 242 -1.49 -9.04 11.59
N CYS A 243 -0.30 -9.11 12.21
CA CYS A 243 0.89 -9.63 11.54
C CYS A 243 0.70 -11.09 11.11
N ARG A 244 0.12 -11.93 11.98
CA ARG A 244 -0.20 -13.32 11.64
C ARG A 244 -1.23 -13.42 10.51
N THR A 245 -2.19 -12.50 10.44
CA THR A 245 -3.13 -12.42 9.31
C THR A 245 -2.39 -12.12 8.01
N ALA A 246 -1.46 -11.15 8.01
CA ALA A 246 -0.62 -10.84 6.86
C ALA A 246 0.25 -12.03 6.43
N GLN A 247 0.87 -12.73 7.39
CA GLN A 247 1.63 -13.95 7.12
C GLN A 247 0.75 -15.06 6.51
N LYS A 248 -0.48 -15.23 6.99
CA LYS A 248 -1.43 -16.17 6.40
C LYS A 248 -1.83 -15.76 4.97
N ALA A 249 -2.05 -14.47 4.71
CA ALA A 249 -2.33 -13.99 3.36
C ALA A 249 -1.22 -14.40 2.37
N MET A 250 0.05 -14.40 2.82
CA MET A 250 1.14 -14.93 2.02
C MET A 250 1.13 -16.47 1.94
N THR A 251 1.04 -17.16 3.06
CA THR A 251 1.27 -18.62 3.12
C THR A 251 0.07 -19.45 2.69
N THR A 252 -1.15 -18.91 2.74
CA THR A 252 -2.38 -19.64 2.39
C THR A 252 -3.16 -19.05 1.23
N ALA A 253 -2.95 -17.78 0.88
CA ALA A 253 -3.56 -17.19 -0.31
C ALA A 253 -2.56 -17.18 -1.48
N HIS A 254 -1.36 -16.61 -1.28
CA HIS A 254 -0.29 -16.55 -2.30
C HIS A 254 0.62 -17.78 -2.25
N GLU A 255 0.06 -18.98 -2.20
CA GLU A 255 0.83 -20.23 -2.08
C GLU A 255 1.82 -20.42 -3.23
N SER A 256 1.43 -20.07 -4.47
CA SER A 256 2.29 -20.17 -5.64
C SER A 256 3.54 -19.30 -5.56
N GLN A 257 3.47 -18.23 -4.75
CA GLN A 257 4.52 -17.23 -4.62
C GLN A 257 5.48 -17.49 -3.45
N MET A 258 5.21 -18.50 -2.60
CA MET A 258 6.04 -18.80 -1.43
C MET A 258 7.35 -19.48 -1.80
N ARG A 259 8.36 -18.68 -2.18
CA ARG A 259 9.75 -19.09 -2.38
C ARG A 259 10.52 -19.01 -1.06
N TRP A 260 11.68 -19.68 -0.95
CA TRP A 260 12.47 -19.76 0.30
C TRP A 260 12.79 -18.39 0.93
N PHE A 261 13.14 -17.37 0.13
CA PHE A 261 13.47 -16.03 0.62
C PHE A 261 12.23 -15.26 1.14
N ARG A 262 11.03 -15.60 0.69
CA ARG A 262 9.79 -14.96 1.17
C ARG A 262 9.44 -15.40 2.58
N TRP A 263 9.83 -16.58 3.02
CA TRP A 263 9.73 -16.99 4.42
C TRP A 263 10.55 -16.06 5.33
N GLY A 264 11.76 -15.68 4.92
CA GLY A 264 12.55 -14.65 5.60
C GLY A 264 11.82 -13.30 5.62
N TRP A 265 11.29 -12.87 4.45
CA TRP A 265 10.58 -11.59 4.34
C TRP A 265 9.40 -11.49 5.30
N ILE A 266 8.47 -12.46 5.28
CA ILE A 266 7.25 -12.42 6.11
C ILE A 266 7.54 -12.52 7.61
N THR A 267 8.76 -12.96 8.00
CA THR A 267 9.16 -13.09 9.39
C THR A 267 9.86 -11.85 9.92
N VAL A 268 10.77 -11.25 9.15
CA VAL A 268 11.63 -10.17 9.66
C VAL A 268 11.41 -8.81 9.00
N SER A 269 10.62 -8.73 7.92
CA SER A 269 10.38 -7.44 7.28
C SER A 269 9.53 -6.52 8.13
N ARG A 270 9.95 -5.27 8.27
CA ARG A 270 9.14 -4.24 8.91
C ARG A 270 7.79 -4.02 8.19
N TYR A 271 7.75 -4.20 6.87
CA TYR A 271 6.54 -3.94 6.08
C TYR A 271 5.40 -4.90 6.40
N MET A 272 5.69 -6.05 7.01
CA MET A 272 4.68 -6.98 7.54
C MET A 272 4.04 -6.48 8.85
N VAL A 273 4.69 -5.54 9.54
CA VAL A 273 4.31 -5.09 10.89
C VAL A 273 3.99 -3.61 10.93
N LEU A 274 4.71 -2.80 10.15
CA LEU A 274 4.70 -1.34 10.28
C LEU A 274 4.75 -0.68 8.91
N ASN A 275 3.80 0.21 8.65
CA ASN A 275 3.80 1.09 7.49
C ASN A 275 3.75 2.55 7.92
N ASP A 276 4.56 3.40 7.29
CA ASP A 276 4.43 4.84 7.31
C ASP A 276 4.30 5.36 5.87
N LEU A 277 3.23 6.12 5.64
CA LEU A 277 2.93 6.66 4.31
C LEU A 277 3.00 8.18 4.37
N LYS A 278 3.66 8.75 3.39
CA LYS A 278 3.77 10.19 3.21
C LYS A 278 2.74 10.65 2.19
N LYS A 279 2.05 11.74 2.52
CA LYS A 279 1.23 12.44 1.51
C LYS A 279 2.14 13.21 0.57
N GLU A 280 2.03 12.92 -0.72
CA GLU A 280 2.76 13.65 -1.74
C GLU A 280 2.13 15.04 -1.96
N ARG A 281 2.98 15.99 -2.36
CA ARG A 281 2.48 17.30 -2.79
C ARG A 281 1.77 17.11 -4.12
N THR A 282 0.50 17.45 -4.16
CA THR A 282 -0.22 17.66 -5.42
C THR A 282 0.30 18.97 -6.03
N LEU A 283 0.68 18.93 -7.29
CA LEU A 283 1.21 20.06 -8.05
C LEU A 283 0.21 21.21 -8.12
#